data_ead19be41bb12436c2fc6def9c1f8126
#
_entry.id   ead19be41bb12436c2fc6def9c1f8126
#
_cell.length_a   1.000
_cell.length_b   1.000
_cell.length_c   1.000
_cell.angle_alpha   90.00
_cell.angle_beta   90.00
_cell.angle_gamma   90.00
#
_symmetry.space_group_name_H-M   'P 1'
#
loop_
_entity.id
_entity.type
_entity.pdbx_description
1 polymer ?
#
loop_
_entity_poly.entity_id
_entity_poly.type
_entity_poly.pdbx_seq_one_letter_code
_entity_poly.pdbx_strand_id
1 'polypeptide(L)'
;MNPVPESRLRRAGFALPALPLNSLVVIVFVFLPPLYADYQGLGPATVGSIFLIAKLFDIIAAPIFGTIMDTHKTRWGRRRPWLVLAVPVLMLSVYMVSNPPESAGTLYLLLWLTALYMGWDAWTISHTSWALELSDDYDQRSRITSWLQYMVIFGGLLVSMIPTIMERISSPTYEEKVSTIALWMLVVLPLSVLICLFSAPERNVPQQPPLGFRRGLSVLLHSMALVRLLISNALLTFSTYFVQGLFVFFVTYTLNLEDQVGFILTFLIVGGLFCLPIWVRISESWNKHKAVQAAVLVGLVTPLFLLVLPPNNVVLAALTFLIVGANSSANEFLPRTMMADVCDADQLQTGSQRMGLYYSLLQISSKVTGGLGIFIGFSFLAYFGFDPSLGDANPKDAVERLRLLIVILPI
;
A
#
# COMPACT_ATOMS: atom_id res chain seq x y z
N MET A 1 -4.63 -1.44 -36.83
CA MET A 1 -3.90 -2.42 -35.99
C MET A 1 -4.50 -2.39 -34.60
N ASN A 2 -4.93 -3.55 -34.08
CA ASN A 2 -5.56 -3.65 -32.77
C ASN A 2 -4.45 -3.40 -31.70
N PRO A 3 -4.52 -2.32 -30.92
CA PRO A 3 -3.45 -1.94 -30.00
C PRO A 3 -3.36 -2.80 -28.73
N VAL A 4 -4.29 -3.75 -28.57
CA VAL A 4 -4.33 -4.63 -27.41
C VAL A 4 -3.25 -5.70 -27.54
N PRO A 5 -2.48 -5.94 -26.47
CA PRO A 5 -1.54 -7.04 -26.46
C PRO A 5 -2.28 -8.37 -26.66
N GLU A 6 -2.25 -8.93 -27.86
CA GLU A 6 -2.97 -10.15 -28.20
C GLU A 6 -2.36 -11.38 -27.51
N SER A 7 -1.06 -11.42 -27.31
CA SER A 7 -0.38 -12.54 -26.68
C SER A 7 -0.32 -12.39 -25.14
N ARG A 8 -0.38 -13.51 -24.42
CA ARG A 8 -0.20 -13.56 -22.96
C ARG A 8 1.13 -12.94 -22.53
N LEU A 9 2.19 -13.14 -23.33
CA LEU A 9 3.54 -12.62 -23.06
C LEU A 9 3.55 -11.08 -23.08
N ARG A 10 2.91 -10.46 -24.06
CA ARG A 10 2.82 -8.99 -24.13
C ARG A 10 2.00 -8.39 -22.99
N ARG A 11 0.92 -9.07 -22.55
CA ARG A 11 0.13 -8.64 -21.37
C ARG A 11 0.97 -8.73 -20.09
N ALA A 12 1.71 -9.83 -19.92
CA ALA A 12 2.63 -9.99 -18.80
C ALA A 12 3.72 -8.91 -18.83
N GLY A 13 4.34 -8.66 -19.98
CA GLY A 13 5.35 -7.61 -20.13
C GLY A 13 4.82 -6.20 -19.85
N PHE A 14 3.58 -5.89 -20.26
CA PHE A 14 2.91 -4.64 -19.93
C PHE A 14 2.65 -4.51 -18.43
N ALA A 15 2.25 -5.60 -17.77
CA ALA A 15 1.93 -5.61 -16.35
C ALA A 15 3.17 -5.65 -15.43
N LEU A 16 4.34 -5.96 -15.97
CA LEU A 16 5.57 -6.18 -15.20
C LEU A 16 5.95 -5.03 -14.25
N PRO A 17 5.76 -3.72 -14.59
CA PRO A 17 6.03 -2.62 -13.66
C PRO A 17 5.21 -2.66 -12.37
N ALA A 18 4.09 -3.37 -12.34
CA ALA A 18 3.30 -3.56 -11.12
C ALA A 18 4.00 -4.47 -10.09
N LEU A 19 4.98 -5.27 -10.53
CA LEU A 19 5.72 -6.18 -9.65
C LEU A 19 6.53 -5.44 -8.56
N PRO A 20 7.37 -4.43 -8.86
CA PRO A 20 8.08 -3.68 -7.82
C PRO A 20 7.16 -2.77 -6.97
N LEU A 21 5.90 -2.56 -7.35
CA LEU A 21 4.98 -1.70 -6.62
C LEU A 21 4.77 -2.13 -5.17
N ASN A 22 4.59 -3.43 -4.94
CA ASN A 22 4.37 -3.94 -3.59
C ASN A 22 5.63 -3.82 -2.71
N SER A 23 6.81 -3.75 -3.32
CA SER A 23 8.05 -3.47 -2.60
C SER A 23 8.05 -2.09 -1.96
N LEU A 24 7.45 -1.08 -2.63
CA LEU A 24 7.26 0.25 -2.05
C LEU A 24 6.39 0.20 -0.81
N VAL A 25 5.29 -0.57 -0.84
CA VAL A 25 4.42 -0.76 0.32
C VAL A 25 5.22 -1.34 1.48
N VAL A 26 5.97 -2.41 1.23
CA VAL A 26 6.79 -3.08 2.26
C VAL A 26 7.89 -2.16 2.78
N ILE A 27 8.65 -1.48 1.91
CA ILE A 27 9.69 -0.55 2.33
C ILE A 27 9.05 0.56 3.17
N VAL A 28 8.07 1.28 2.64
CA VAL A 28 7.56 2.52 3.22
C VAL A 28 6.77 2.30 4.50
N PHE A 29 5.96 1.25 4.58
CA PHE A 29 5.04 1.07 5.70
C PHE A 29 5.52 0.05 6.74
N VAL A 30 6.46 -0.83 6.38
CA VAL A 30 6.96 -1.85 7.29
C VAL A 30 8.39 -1.55 7.75
N PHE A 31 9.29 -1.23 6.84
CA PHE A 31 10.72 -1.13 7.15
C PHE A 31 11.22 0.30 7.42
N LEU A 32 10.74 1.33 6.70
CA LEU A 32 11.22 2.70 6.92
C LEU A 32 10.86 3.27 8.29
N PRO A 33 9.65 3.07 8.85
CA PRO A 33 9.31 3.64 10.14
C PRO A 33 10.25 3.19 11.27
N PRO A 34 10.56 1.89 11.45
CA PRO A 34 11.56 1.46 12.44
C PRO A 34 12.97 1.94 12.12
N LEU A 35 13.38 1.94 10.83
CA LEU A 35 14.70 2.42 10.44
C LEU A 35 14.98 3.84 10.93
N TYR A 36 14.01 4.73 10.79
CA TYR A 36 14.21 6.11 11.23
C TYR A 36 13.87 6.36 12.69
N ALA A 37 12.94 5.62 13.27
CA ALA A 37 12.56 5.79 14.67
C ALA A 37 13.62 5.25 15.62
N ASP A 38 14.20 4.11 15.28
CA ASP A 38 15.17 3.36 16.09
C ASP A 38 16.61 3.63 15.61
N TYR A 39 16.99 3.08 14.47
CA TYR A 39 18.37 3.08 13.99
C TYR A 39 18.93 4.47 13.66
N GLN A 40 18.08 5.41 13.19
CA GLN A 40 18.46 6.82 12.98
C GLN A 40 18.14 7.73 14.19
N GLY A 41 17.49 7.21 15.22
CA GLY A 41 17.26 7.90 16.47
C GLY A 41 16.32 9.10 16.42
N LEU A 42 15.46 9.23 15.39
CA LEU A 42 14.50 10.34 15.30
C LEU A 42 13.34 10.21 16.31
N GLY A 43 13.15 9.03 16.86
CA GLY A 43 12.04 8.69 17.73
C GLY A 43 10.69 8.49 17.03
N PRO A 44 9.79 7.68 17.63
CA PRO A 44 8.55 7.29 16.99
C PRO A 44 7.62 8.46 16.65
N ALA A 45 7.39 9.40 17.59
CA ALA A 45 6.48 10.53 17.39
C ALA A 45 6.90 11.43 16.23
N THR A 46 8.22 11.70 16.09
CA THR A 46 8.76 12.49 14.99
C THR A 46 8.54 11.80 13.66
N VAL A 47 8.86 10.50 13.58
CA VAL A 47 8.68 9.71 12.35
C VAL A 47 7.22 9.65 11.96
N GLY A 48 6.32 9.34 12.89
CA GLY A 48 4.87 9.36 12.62
C GLY A 48 4.37 10.70 12.08
N SER A 49 4.85 11.81 12.65
CA SER A 49 4.51 13.16 12.19
C SER A 49 5.00 13.43 10.77
N ILE A 50 6.23 13.01 10.44
CA ILE A 50 6.79 13.15 9.08
C ILE A 50 5.98 12.36 8.06
N PHE A 51 5.62 11.12 8.39
CA PHE A 51 4.78 10.29 7.51
C PHE A 51 3.41 10.93 7.24
N LEU A 52 2.78 11.51 8.27
CA LEU A 52 1.52 12.23 8.11
C LEU A 52 1.69 13.46 7.23
N ILE A 53 2.70 14.30 7.49
CA ILE A 53 2.96 15.53 6.71
C ILE A 53 3.25 15.20 5.24
N ALA A 54 4.16 14.23 4.99
CA ALA A 54 4.48 13.78 3.64
C ALA A 54 3.23 13.26 2.90
N LYS A 55 2.33 12.57 3.65
CA LYS A 55 1.08 12.06 3.09
C LYS A 55 0.07 13.17 2.78
N LEU A 56 0.03 14.24 3.55
CA LEU A 56 -0.79 15.41 3.24
C LEU A 56 -0.32 16.10 1.95
N PHE A 57 1.00 16.22 1.74
CA PHE A 57 1.54 16.71 0.47
C PHE A 57 1.17 15.81 -0.70
N ASP A 58 1.25 14.49 -0.54
CA ASP A 58 0.87 13.49 -1.53
C ASP A 58 -0.61 13.62 -1.96
N ILE A 59 -1.52 13.83 -0.99
CA ILE A 59 -2.95 14.01 -1.27
C ILE A 59 -3.22 15.25 -2.11
N ILE A 60 -2.48 16.34 -1.87
CA ILE A 60 -2.62 17.57 -2.63
C ILE A 60 -1.98 17.44 -4.02
N ALA A 61 -0.84 16.76 -4.11
CA ALA A 61 -0.08 16.59 -5.34
C ALA A 61 -0.77 15.66 -6.35
N ALA A 62 -1.44 14.59 -5.90
CA ALA A 62 -2.04 13.58 -6.77
C ALA A 62 -3.04 14.15 -7.81
N PRO A 63 -4.02 15.02 -7.47
CA PRO A 63 -4.91 15.63 -8.46
C PRO A 63 -4.18 16.57 -9.43
N ILE A 64 -3.15 17.27 -8.94
CA ILE A 64 -2.32 18.18 -9.75
C ILE A 64 -1.57 17.36 -10.81
N PHE A 65 -0.88 16.29 -10.40
CA PHE A 65 -0.19 15.40 -11.32
C PHE A 65 -1.16 14.77 -12.33
N GLY A 66 -2.31 14.27 -11.89
CA GLY A 66 -3.34 13.73 -12.77
C GLY A 66 -3.74 14.73 -13.86
N THR A 67 -4.00 15.98 -13.47
CA THR A 67 -4.37 17.05 -14.42
C THR A 67 -3.24 17.39 -15.40
N ILE A 68 -2.01 17.50 -14.89
CA ILE A 68 -0.84 17.76 -15.75
C ILE A 68 -0.64 16.62 -16.75
N MET A 69 -0.72 15.38 -16.31
CA MET A 69 -0.57 14.19 -17.15
C MET A 69 -1.66 14.07 -18.21
N ASP A 70 -2.85 14.53 -17.91
CA ASP A 70 -3.98 14.50 -18.85
C ASP A 70 -3.85 15.61 -19.92
N THR A 71 -3.29 16.75 -19.59
CA THR A 71 -3.20 17.91 -20.50
C THR A 71 -1.98 17.89 -21.39
N HIS A 72 -0.85 17.33 -20.93
CA HIS A 72 0.41 17.34 -21.68
C HIS A 72 0.54 16.12 -22.60
N LYS A 73 0.48 16.36 -23.92
CA LYS A 73 0.77 15.36 -24.97
C LYS A 73 2.19 15.57 -25.48
N THR A 74 2.96 14.48 -25.51
CA THR A 74 4.31 14.48 -26.08
C THR A 74 4.36 13.65 -27.37
N ARG A 75 5.50 13.69 -28.09
CA ARG A 75 5.74 12.83 -29.26
C ARG A 75 5.76 11.33 -28.92
N TRP A 76 6.00 10.98 -27.65
CA TRP A 76 6.05 9.59 -27.18
C TRP A 76 4.70 9.10 -26.66
N GLY A 77 3.68 9.97 -26.67
CA GLY A 77 2.37 9.71 -26.13
C GLY A 77 2.05 10.59 -24.91
N ARG A 78 0.99 10.23 -24.20
CA ARG A 78 0.48 10.96 -23.02
C ARG A 78 0.95 10.33 -21.70
N ARG A 79 0.97 9.01 -21.62
CA ARG A 79 1.27 8.25 -20.38
C ARG A 79 2.72 7.82 -20.24
N ARG A 80 3.33 7.39 -21.35
CA ARG A 80 4.73 6.91 -21.39
C ARG A 80 5.76 7.87 -20.82
N PRO A 81 5.76 9.18 -21.18
CA PRO A 81 6.76 10.12 -20.66
C PRO A 81 6.75 10.22 -19.14
N TRP A 82 5.57 10.23 -18.52
CA TRP A 82 5.42 10.33 -17.07
C TRP A 82 5.86 9.06 -16.37
N LEU A 83 5.56 7.88 -16.96
CA LEU A 83 6.05 6.60 -16.45
C LEU A 83 7.58 6.55 -16.45
N VAL A 84 8.21 6.99 -17.55
CA VAL A 84 9.68 7.04 -17.67
C VAL A 84 10.29 8.06 -16.71
N LEU A 85 9.67 9.23 -16.57
CA LEU A 85 10.16 10.28 -15.65
C LEU A 85 10.02 9.87 -14.19
N ALA A 86 9.00 9.09 -13.83
CA ALA A 86 8.81 8.60 -12.48
C ALA A 86 9.92 7.63 -12.04
N VAL A 87 10.52 6.87 -12.97
CA VAL A 87 11.57 5.88 -12.64
C VAL A 87 12.77 6.51 -11.93
N PRO A 88 13.48 7.51 -12.49
CA PRO A 88 14.64 8.09 -11.80
C PRO A 88 14.27 8.78 -10.47
N VAL A 89 13.08 9.39 -10.38
CA VAL A 89 12.61 10.00 -9.13
C VAL A 89 12.40 8.92 -8.07
N LEU A 90 11.72 7.82 -8.40
CA LEU A 90 11.53 6.68 -7.50
C LEU A 90 12.86 6.02 -7.12
N MET A 91 13.74 5.76 -8.09
CA MET A 91 15.04 5.14 -7.83
C MET A 91 15.86 5.97 -6.84
N LEU A 92 15.97 7.29 -7.11
CA LEU A 92 16.72 8.18 -6.23
C LEU A 92 16.11 8.28 -4.84
N SER A 93 14.78 8.45 -4.76
CA SER A 93 14.09 8.57 -3.48
C SER A 93 14.18 7.28 -2.66
N VAL A 94 13.98 6.11 -3.29
CA VAL A 94 14.10 4.81 -2.61
C VAL A 94 15.53 4.59 -2.12
N TYR A 95 16.54 4.89 -2.94
CA TYR A 95 17.93 4.79 -2.53
C TYR A 95 18.23 5.67 -1.30
N MET A 96 17.83 6.94 -1.34
CA MET A 96 18.10 7.90 -0.27
C MET A 96 17.35 7.57 1.03
N VAL A 97 16.08 7.17 0.96
CA VAL A 97 15.35 6.81 2.20
C VAL A 97 15.80 5.48 2.80
N SER A 98 16.32 4.56 1.99
CA SER A 98 16.73 3.24 2.45
C SER A 98 18.21 3.16 2.86
N ASN A 99 19.02 4.16 2.48
CA ASN A 99 20.43 4.27 2.83
C ASN A 99 20.71 5.69 3.38
N PRO A 100 20.10 6.06 4.52
CA PRO A 100 20.30 7.40 5.09
C PRO A 100 21.75 7.58 5.57
N PRO A 101 22.35 8.77 5.37
CA PRO A 101 23.62 9.10 6.02
C PRO A 101 23.43 9.23 7.53
N GLU A 102 24.51 9.09 8.32
CA GLU A 102 24.46 9.22 9.78
C GLU A 102 23.87 10.57 10.26
N SER A 103 23.95 11.61 9.43
CA SER A 103 23.40 12.94 9.70
C SER A 103 21.94 13.11 9.24
N ALA A 104 21.26 12.04 8.85
CA ALA A 104 19.88 12.11 8.34
C ALA A 104 18.90 12.56 9.42
N GLY A 105 18.45 13.81 9.34
CA GLY A 105 17.47 14.39 10.25
C GLY A 105 16.05 14.42 9.70
N THR A 106 15.16 15.06 10.45
CA THR A 106 13.73 15.21 10.14
C THR A 106 13.47 15.75 8.72
N LEU A 107 14.20 16.80 8.31
CA LEU A 107 14.03 17.41 6.99
C LEU A 107 14.45 16.48 5.86
N TYR A 108 15.53 15.70 6.07
CA TYR A 108 15.98 14.70 5.11
C TYR A 108 14.90 13.68 4.81
N LEU A 109 14.34 13.07 5.86
CA LEU A 109 13.26 12.08 5.70
C LEU A 109 12.02 12.70 5.06
N LEU A 110 11.60 13.90 5.49
CA LEU A 110 10.43 14.57 4.92
C LEU A 110 10.58 14.84 3.42
N LEU A 111 11.71 15.35 3.00
CA LEU A 111 11.97 15.66 1.58
C LEU A 111 11.98 14.40 0.71
N TRP A 112 12.74 13.39 1.10
CA TRP A 112 12.86 12.18 0.30
C TRP A 112 11.62 11.30 0.34
N LEU A 113 10.91 11.23 1.46
CA LEU A 113 9.63 10.53 1.56
C LEU A 113 8.54 11.22 0.72
N THR A 114 8.51 12.56 0.71
CA THR A 114 7.60 13.32 -0.15
C THR A 114 7.92 13.10 -1.63
N ALA A 115 9.20 13.14 -2.01
CA ALA A 115 9.63 12.85 -3.38
C ALA A 115 9.27 11.40 -3.81
N LEU A 116 9.41 10.44 -2.89
CA LEU A 116 9.02 9.05 -3.10
C LEU A 116 7.51 8.93 -3.37
N TYR A 117 6.67 9.55 -2.56
CA TYR A 117 5.22 9.54 -2.78
C TYR A 117 4.83 10.20 -4.10
N MET A 118 5.44 11.32 -4.45
CA MET A 118 5.21 11.99 -5.74
C MET A 118 5.60 11.09 -6.93
N GLY A 119 6.76 10.45 -6.87
CA GLY A 119 7.21 9.50 -7.88
C GLY A 119 6.28 8.28 -7.98
N TRP A 120 5.82 7.77 -6.82
CA TRP A 120 4.87 6.65 -6.76
C TRP A 120 3.53 7.00 -7.40
N ASP A 121 2.97 8.19 -7.09
CA ASP A 121 1.72 8.65 -7.70
C ASP A 121 1.87 8.85 -9.22
N ALA A 122 2.95 9.52 -9.64
CA ALA A 122 3.23 9.73 -11.05
C ALA A 122 3.29 8.40 -11.82
N TRP A 123 3.98 7.41 -11.25
CA TRP A 123 4.09 6.08 -11.82
C TRP A 123 2.73 5.35 -11.82
N THR A 124 2.02 5.32 -10.68
CA THR A 124 0.75 4.60 -10.53
C THR A 124 -0.32 5.17 -11.45
N ILE A 125 -0.48 6.49 -11.46
CA ILE A 125 -1.48 7.17 -12.31
C ILE A 125 -1.20 6.90 -13.79
N SER A 126 0.06 7.01 -14.21
CA SER A 126 0.45 6.79 -15.61
C SER A 126 0.19 5.35 -16.04
N HIS A 127 0.65 4.37 -15.26
CA HIS A 127 0.57 2.96 -15.63
C HIS A 127 -0.87 2.42 -15.60
N THR A 128 -1.63 2.76 -14.55
CA THR A 128 -3.03 2.32 -14.43
C THR A 128 -3.93 2.98 -15.46
N SER A 129 -3.76 4.29 -15.72
CA SER A 129 -4.51 4.97 -16.77
C SER A 129 -4.19 4.40 -18.15
N TRP A 130 -2.90 4.14 -18.43
CA TRP A 130 -2.51 3.52 -19.69
C TRP A 130 -3.13 2.13 -19.86
N ALA A 131 -3.17 1.31 -18.79
CA ALA A 131 -3.84 0.00 -18.80
C ALA A 131 -5.32 0.09 -19.22
N LEU A 132 -6.04 1.08 -18.68
CA LEU A 132 -7.46 1.31 -18.99
C LEU A 132 -7.69 1.87 -20.40
N GLU A 133 -6.71 2.58 -20.96
CA GLU A 133 -6.76 3.18 -22.29
C GLU A 133 -6.39 2.19 -23.41
N LEU A 134 -5.82 1.02 -23.10
CA LEU A 134 -5.39 0.04 -24.10
C LEU A 134 -6.56 -0.61 -24.86
N SER A 135 -7.74 -0.74 -24.27
CA SER A 135 -8.91 -1.35 -24.92
C SER A 135 -10.21 -0.63 -24.56
N ASP A 136 -11.16 -0.60 -25.50
CA ASP A 136 -12.53 -0.17 -25.24
C ASP A 136 -13.42 -1.34 -24.80
N ASP A 137 -12.96 -2.58 -25.01
CA ASP A 137 -13.64 -3.81 -24.63
C ASP A 137 -13.47 -4.07 -23.14
N TYR A 138 -14.59 -4.30 -22.44
CA TYR A 138 -14.63 -4.57 -21.00
C TYR A 138 -13.85 -5.82 -20.61
N ASP A 139 -13.99 -6.91 -21.35
CA ASP A 139 -13.33 -8.19 -21.05
C ASP A 139 -11.83 -8.08 -21.21
N GLN A 140 -11.37 -7.34 -22.21
CA GLN A 140 -9.94 -7.11 -22.42
C GLN A 140 -9.35 -6.22 -21.33
N ARG A 141 -10.04 -5.15 -20.89
CA ARG A 141 -9.65 -4.33 -19.74
C ARG A 141 -9.55 -5.18 -18.48
N SER A 142 -10.54 -6.02 -18.22
CA SER A 142 -10.56 -6.93 -17.08
C SER A 142 -9.34 -7.87 -17.10
N ARG A 143 -9.00 -8.43 -18.25
CA ARG A 143 -7.81 -9.28 -18.39
C ARG A 143 -6.51 -8.53 -18.17
N ILE A 144 -6.37 -7.29 -18.66
CA ILE A 144 -5.16 -6.48 -18.46
C ILE A 144 -5.01 -6.14 -16.98
N THR A 145 -6.07 -5.66 -16.33
CA THR A 145 -6.05 -5.34 -14.89
C THR A 145 -5.79 -6.55 -14.01
N SER A 146 -6.28 -7.74 -14.41
CA SER A 146 -5.95 -8.99 -13.72
C SER A 146 -4.46 -9.32 -13.77
N TRP A 147 -3.79 -9.11 -14.92
CA TRP A 147 -2.34 -9.28 -15.03
C TRP A 147 -1.57 -8.30 -14.15
N LEU A 148 -2.02 -7.04 -14.06
CA LEU A 148 -1.44 -6.06 -13.13
C LEU A 148 -1.54 -6.57 -11.69
N GLN A 149 -2.71 -7.07 -11.28
CA GLN A 149 -2.92 -7.59 -9.93
C GLN A 149 -2.06 -8.82 -9.64
N TYR A 150 -1.92 -9.76 -10.61
CA TYR A 150 -1.01 -10.89 -10.46
C TYR A 150 0.45 -10.44 -10.24
N MET A 151 0.91 -9.41 -10.95
CA MET A 151 2.27 -8.90 -10.79
C MET A 151 2.47 -8.21 -9.43
N VAL A 152 1.48 -7.45 -8.93
CA VAL A 152 1.53 -6.87 -7.57
C VAL A 152 1.67 -7.96 -6.51
N ILE A 153 0.85 -9.00 -6.60
CA ILE A 153 0.85 -10.12 -5.65
C ILE A 153 2.17 -10.88 -5.70
N PHE A 154 2.62 -11.23 -6.91
CA PHE A 154 3.88 -11.95 -7.09
C PHE A 154 5.08 -11.13 -6.62
N GLY A 155 5.08 -9.82 -6.88
CA GLY A 155 6.08 -8.89 -6.37
C GLY A 155 6.13 -8.82 -4.84
N GLY A 156 4.96 -8.85 -4.19
CA GLY A 156 4.85 -8.91 -2.73
C GLY A 156 5.49 -10.17 -2.14
N LEU A 157 5.26 -11.32 -2.76
CA LEU A 157 5.90 -12.57 -2.37
C LEU A 157 7.43 -12.51 -2.55
N LEU A 158 7.90 -12.05 -3.71
CA LEU A 158 9.33 -11.96 -3.97
C LEU A 158 10.02 -11.04 -2.97
N VAL A 159 9.45 -9.86 -2.69
CA VAL A 159 10.08 -8.90 -1.78
C VAL A 159 10.10 -9.40 -0.34
N SER A 160 9.06 -10.11 0.12
CA SER A 160 9.02 -10.66 1.48
C SER A 160 10.00 -11.83 1.68
N MET A 161 10.36 -12.52 0.60
CA MET A 161 11.37 -13.58 0.67
C MET A 161 12.80 -13.04 0.84
N ILE A 162 13.07 -11.78 0.47
CA ILE A 162 14.41 -11.21 0.58
C ILE A 162 14.92 -11.24 2.03
N PRO A 163 14.26 -10.58 3.02
CA PRO A 163 14.69 -10.64 4.40
C PRO A 163 14.65 -12.07 4.96
N THR A 164 13.68 -12.90 4.57
CA THR A 164 13.58 -14.29 4.98
C THR A 164 14.80 -15.10 4.56
N ILE A 165 15.28 -14.92 3.34
CA ILE A 165 16.47 -15.62 2.82
C ILE A 165 17.73 -15.09 3.52
N MET A 166 17.85 -13.79 3.68
CA MET A 166 18.97 -13.16 4.37
C MET A 166 19.10 -13.66 5.81
N GLU A 167 17.99 -13.72 6.56
CA GLU A 167 17.93 -14.21 7.94
C GLU A 167 18.36 -15.68 8.09
N ARG A 168 18.23 -16.49 7.01
CA ARG A 168 18.66 -17.90 7.01
C ARG A 168 20.13 -18.12 6.62
N ILE A 169 20.70 -17.22 5.84
CA ILE A 169 22.06 -17.39 5.29
C ILE A 169 23.07 -16.67 6.18
N SER A 170 22.71 -15.53 6.72
CA SER A 170 23.56 -14.66 7.52
C SER A 170 22.71 -14.04 8.64
N SER A 171 23.37 -13.41 9.61
CA SER A 171 22.69 -12.55 10.60
C SER A 171 22.74 -11.10 10.12
N PRO A 172 21.87 -10.69 9.16
CA PRO A 172 21.93 -9.37 8.56
C PRO A 172 21.48 -8.30 9.56
N THR A 173 22.13 -7.14 9.51
CA THR A 173 21.65 -5.97 10.23
C THR A 173 20.32 -5.51 9.66
N TYR A 174 19.56 -4.72 10.43
CA TYR A 174 18.30 -4.17 9.95
C TYR A 174 18.48 -3.30 8.70
N GLU A 175 19.52 -2.47 8.70
CA GLU A 175 19.88 -1.60 7.58
C GLU A 175 20.22 -2.40 6.31
N GLU A 176 20.93 -3.52 6.45
CA GLU A 176 21.22 -4.42 5.33
C GLU A 176 19.96 -5.03 4.73
N LYS A 177 18.97 -5.41 5.54
CA LYS A 177 17.67 -5.89 5.05
C LYS A 177 16.97 -4.82 4.21
N VAL A 178 16.89 -3.59 4.72
CA VAL A 178 16.24 -2.47 4.03
C VAL A 178 16.97 -2.11 2.72
N SER A 179 18.30 -2.01 2.78
CA SER A 179 19.16 -1.70 1.63
C SER A 179 19.04 -2.77 0.53
N THR A 180 18.98 -4.05 0.89
CA THR A 180 18.83 -5.15 -0.08
C THR A 180 17.46 -5.13 -0.76
N ILE A 181 16.38 -4.87 -0.03
CA ILE A 181 15.04 -4.69 -0.61
C ILE A 181 15.04 -3.49 -1.56
N ALA A 182 15.67 -2.38 -1.18
CA ALA A 182 15.81 -1.21 -2.03
C ALA A 182 16.60 -1.52 -3.30
N LEU A 183 17.73 -2.22 -3.19
CA LEU A 183 18.55 -2.63 -4.33
C LEU A 183 17.77 -3.50 -5.32
N TRP A 184 17.00 -4.48 -4.81
CA TRP A 184 16.11 -5.29 -5.65
C TRP A 184 15.15 -4.40 -6.44
N MET A 185 14.53 -3.41 -5.80
CA MET A 185 13.64 -2.48 -6.46
C MET A 185 14.36 -1.61 -7.49
N LEU A 186 15.56 -1.09 -7.17
CA LEU A 186 16.37 -0.28 -8.07
C LEU A 186 16.75 -1.00 -9.36
N VAL A 187 16.87 -2.34 -9.32
CA VAL A 187 17.15 -3.17 -10.50
C VAL A 187 15.87 -3.53 -11.25
N VAL A 188 14.84 -3.97 -10.53
CA VAL A 188 13.62 -4.52 -11.16
C VAL A 188 12.75 -3.42 -11.76
N LEU A 189 12.67 -2.24 -11.12
CA LEU A 189 11.82 -1.14 -11.60
C LEU A 189 12.21 -0.67 -13.02
N PRO A 190 13.45 -0.25 -13.29
CA PRO A 190 13.81 0.22 -14.64
C PRO A 190 13.70 -0.89 -15.70
N LEU A 191 14.07 -2.14 -15.38
CA LEU A 191 13.95 -3.27 -16.30
C LEU A 191 12.48 -3.57 -16.63
N SER A 192 11.61 -3.57 -15.63
CA SER A 192 10.18 -3.81 -15.81
C SER A 192 9.52 -2.72 -16.66
N VAL A 193 9.86 -1.44 -16.42
CA VAL A 193 9.36 -0.32 -17.21
C VAL A 193 9.86 -0.38 -18.64
N LEU A 194 11.13 -0.71 -18.85
CA LEU A 194 11.70 -0.90 -20.18
C LEU A 194 10.92 -1.96 -20.98
N ILE A 195 10.69 -3.12 -20.39
CA ILE A 195 9.92 -4.22 -21.02
C ILE A 195 8.48 -3.76 -21.32
N CYS A 196 7.86 -3.02 -20.40
CA CYS A 196 6.49 -2.49 -20.55
C CYS A 196 6.38 -1.57 -21.77
N LEU A 197 7.34 -0.66 -21.97
CA LEU A 197 7.35 0.29 -23.08
C LEU A 197 7.37 -0.40 -24.45
N PHE A 198 7.99 -1.57 -24.57
CA PHE A 198 8.01 -2.38 -25.79
C PHE A 198 6.80 -3.33 -25.92
N SER A 199 6.06 -3.56 -24.83
CA SER A 199 4.99 -4.55 -24.81
C SER A 199 3.65 -4.05 -25.35
N ALA A 200 3.37 -2.74 -25.25
CA ALA A 200 2.09 -2.17 -25.70
C ALA A 200 2.27 -0.77 -26.30
N PRO A 201 1.60 -0.47 -27.42
CA PRO A 201 1.55 0.90 -27.96
C PRO A 201 0.59 1.77 -27.14
N GLU A 202 0.82 3.07 -27.12
CA GLU A 202 -0.12 4.03 -26.53
C GLU A 202 -1.18 4.46 -27.54
N ARG A 203 -2.44 4.51 -27.10
CA ARG A 203 -3.59 4.95 -27.92
C ARG A 203 -3.86 6.44 -27.66
N ASN A 204 -4.25 7.15 -28.72
CA ASN A 204 -4.82 8.49 -28.58
C ASN A 204 -6.31 8.38 -28.23
N VAL A 205 -6.63 8.49 -26.94
CA VAL A 205 -8.01 8.49 -26.44
C VAL A 205 -8.49 9.95 -26.29
N PRO A 206 -9.73 10.28 -26.75
CA PRO A 206 -10.32 11.61 -26.52
C PRO A 206 -10.39 11.94 -25.02
N GLN A 207 -10.08 13.17 -24.68
CA GLN A 207 -10.15 13.62 -23.28
C GLN A 207 -11.60 13.82 -22.85
N GLN A 208 -11.95 13.26 -21.67
CA GLN A 208 -13.12 13.72 -20.93
C GLN A 208 -12.71 14.87 -20.01
N PRO A 209 -13.48 15.98 -19.96
CA PRO A 209 -13.14 17.09 -19.09
C PRO A 209 -13.10 16.63 -17.62
N PRO A 210 -12.07 17.02 -16.85
CA PRO A 210 -11.97 16.64 -15.44
C PRO A 210 -13.15 17.25 -14.67
N LEU A 211 -13.79 16.42 -13.85
CA LEU A 211 -14.82 16.87 -12.92
C LEU A 211 -14.16 17.73 -11.83
N GLY A 212 -14.49 19.00 -11.77
CA GLY A 212 -13.91 19.92 -10.80
C GLY A 212 -14.17 19.50 -9.34
N PHE A 213 -13.21 19.74 -8.46
CA PHE A 213 -13.24 19.38 -7.02
C PHE A 213 -14.54 19.79 -6.30
N ARG A 214 -15.10 20.97 -6.61
CA ARG A 214 -16.38 21.43 -6.04
C ARG A 214 -17.57 20.52 -6.37
N ARG A 215 -17.60 19.94 -7.59
CA ARG A 215 -18.64 18.98 -7.97
C ARG A 215 -18.47 17.66 -7.22
N GLY A 216 -17.22 17.23 -6.98
CA GLY A 216 -16.91 16.06 -6.17
C GLY A 216 -17.43 16.19 -4.74
N LEU A 217 -17.17 17.32 -4.11
CA LEU A 217 -17.63 17.60 -2.74
C LEU A 217 -19.16 17.66 -2.64
N SER A 218 -19.83 18.25 -3.65
CA SER A 218 -21.29 18.27 -3.71
C SER A 218 -21.90 16.87 -3.80
N VAL A 219 -21.31 15.97 -4.60
CA VAL A 219 -21.75 14.57 -4.71
C VAL A 219 -21.60 13.84 -3.37
N LEU A 220 -20.49 14.06 -2.68
CA LEU A 220 -20.23 13.47 -1.36
C LEU A 220 -21.32 13.84 -0.34
N LEU A 221 -21.72 15.08 -0.30
CA LEU A 221 -22.72 15.58 0.67
C LEU A 221 -24.14 15.05 0.40
N HIS A 222 -24.45 14.58 -0.81
CA HIS A 222 -25.80 14.14 -1.20
C HIS A 222 -25.97 12.60 -1.22
N SER A 223 -24.89 11.81 -1.10
CA SER A 223 -24.95 10.35 -1.13
C SER A 223 -24.57 9.71 0.21
N MET A 224 -25.57 9.39 1.04
CA MET A 224 -25.34 8.68 2.31
C MET A 224 -24.66 7.31 2.12
N ALA A 225 -24.93 6.62 1.02
CA ALA A 225 -24.28 5.36 0.69
C ALA A 225 -22.76 5.54 0.49
N LEU A 226 -22.37 6.58 -0.24
CA LEU A 226 -20.97 6.95 -0.45
C LEU A 226 -20.28 7.31 0.87
N VAL A 227 -20.91 8.16 1.70
CA VAL A 227 -20.33 8.56 3.01
C VAL A 227 -20.08 7.36 3.90
N ARG A 228 -21.08 6.46 4.04
CA ARG A 228 -20.93 5.23 4.83
C ARG A 228 -19.82 4.34 4.32
N LEU A 229 -19.70 4.19 3.00
CA LEU A 229 -18.65 3.39 2.39
C LEU A 229 -17.26 4.02 2.63
N LEU A 230 -17.13 5.35 2.48
CA LEU A 230 -15.87 6.05 2.74
C LEU A 230 -15.44 5.95 4.21
N ILE A 231 -16.38 6.05 5.16
CA ILE A 231 -16.10 5.85 6.59
C ILE A 231 -15.66 4.40 6.84
N SER A 232 -16.37 3.43 6.31
CA SER A 232 -15.98 2.01 6.45
C SER A 232 -14.59 1.74 5.87
N ASN A 233 -14.31 2.26 4.65
CA ASN A 233 -12.99 2.15 4.04
C ASN A 233 -11.91 2.84 4.88
N ALA A 234 -12.21 4.02 5.44
CA ALA A 234 -11.31 4.76 6.30
C ALA A 234 -10.91 3.94 7.53
N LEU A 235 -11.87 3.35 8.24
CA LEU A 235 -11.62 2.53 9.42
C LEU A 235 -10.81 1.28 9.10
N LEU A 236 -11.19 0.54 8.04
CA LEU A 236 -10.49 -0.66 7.60
C LEU A 236 -9.05 -0.37 7.15
N THR A 237 -8.86 0.71 6.42
CA THR A 237 -7.52 1.14 5.97
C THR A 237 -6.68 1.61 7.15
N PHE A 238 -7.25 2.37 8.08
CA PHE A 238 -6.58 2.79 9.31
C PHE A 238 -6.05 1.58 10.08
N SER A 239 -6.91 0.60 10.35
CA SER A 239 -6.54 -0.63 11.05
C SER A 239 -5.37 -1.35 10.36
N THR A 240 -5.43 -1.48 9.04
CA THR A 240 -4.40 -2.17 8.26
C THR A 240 -3.04 -1.46 8.36
N TYR A 241 -2.96 -0.15 8.11
CA TYR A 241 -1.70 0.60 8.16
C TYR A 241 -1.17 0.81 9.59
N PHE A 242 -2.06 0.87 10.57
CA PHE A 242 -1.69 0.90 11.98
C PHE A 242 -0.94 -0.38 12.38
N VAL A 243 -1.49 -1.55 12.05
CA VAL A 243 -0.83 -2.84 12.32
C VAL A 243 0.47 -2.97 11.53
N GLN A 244 0.50 -2.56 10.26
CA GLN A 244 1.72 -2.61 9.44
C GLN A 244 2.84 -1.74 10.01
N GLY A 245 2.53 -0.52 10.48
CA GLY A 245 3.52 0.38 11.08
C GLY A 245 4.12 -0.15 12.37
N LEU A 246 3.35 -0.88 13.18
CA LEU A 246 3.80 -1.45 14.43
C LEU A 246 4.33 -2.88 14.31
N PHE A 247 4.19 -3.51 13.15
CA PHE A 247 4.50 -4.92 12.91
C PHE A 247 5.92 -5.29 13.34
N VAL A 248 6.93 -4.56 12.88
CA VAL A 248 8.32 -4.87 13.20
C VAL A 248 8.58 -4.75 14.68
N PHE A 249 8.13 -3.66 15.33
CA PHE A 249 8.31 -3.47 16.78
C PHE A 249 7.63 -4.58 17.59
N PHE A 250 6.44 -5.00 17.17
CA PHE A 250 5.74 -6.08 17.84
C PHE A 250 6.48 -7.42 17.71
N VAL A 251 6.94 -7.77 16.51
CA VAL A 251 7.65 -9.02 16.27
C VAL A 251 9.01 -9.02 17.00
N THR A 252 9.75 -7.92 16.96
CA THR A 252 11.08 -7.79 17.58
C THR A 252 10.96 -7.77 19.10
N TYR A 253 10.24 -6.81 19.66
CA TYR A 253 10.29 -6.52 21.10
C TYR A 253 9.23 -7.25 21.92
N THR A 254 8.07 -7.60 21.34
CA THR A 254 7.01 -8.31 22.08
C THR A 254 7.13 -9.81 21.94
N LEU A 255 7.51 -10.30 20.75
CA LEU A 255 7.66 -11.72 20.48
C LEU A 255 9.09 -12.22 20.63
N ASN A 256 10.08 -11.33 20.70
CA ASN A 256 11.52 -11.65 20.71
C ASN A 256 11.92 -12.49 19.48
N LEU A 257 11.47 -12.09 18.30
CA LEU A 257 11.65 -12.82 17.02
C LEU A 257 12.31 -11.92 15.97
N GLU A 258 13.32 -11.14 16.33
CA GLU A 258 14.02 -10.20 15.45
C GLU A 258 14.58 -10.88 14.19
N ASP A 259 15.20 -12.05 14.35
CA ASP A 259 15.76 -12.84 13.24
C ASP A 259 14.71 -13.53 12.37
N GLN A 260 13.43 -13.38 12.66
CA GLN A 260 12.32 -14.04 11.96
C GLN A 260 11.28 -13.05 11.41
N VAL A 261 11.60 -11.76 11.42
CA VAL A 261 10.68 -10.70 10.94
C VAL A 261 10.29 -10.93 9.49
N GLY A 262 11.26 -11.25 8.63
CA GLY A 262 11.03 -11.53 7.21
C GLY A 262 10.16 -12.78 7.00
N PHE A 263 10.41 -13.84 7.77
CA PHE A 263 9.63 -15.07 7.71
C PHE A 263 8.16 -14.82 8.09
N ILE A 264 7.90 -14.12 9.19
CA ILE A 264 6.55 -13.78 9.64
C ILE A 264 5.85 -12.85 8.64
N LEU A 265 6.57 -11.86 8.09
CA LEU A 265 6.07 -10.98 7.03
C LEU A 265 5.64 -11.76 5.78
N THR A 266 6.41 -12.79 5.40
CA THR A 266 6.04 -13.66 4.29
C THR A 266 4.69 -14.34 4.53
N PHE A 267 4.45 -14.87 5.74
CA PHE A 267 3.17 -15.48 6.09
C PHE A 267 2.00 -14.48 6.06
N LEU A 268 2.22 -13.25 6.49
CA LEU A 268 1.23 -12.17 6.39
C LEU A 268 0.84 -11.93 4.93
N ILE A 269 1.81 -11.82 4.01
CA ILE A 269 1.54 -11.60 2.58
C ILE A 269 0.89 -12.83 1.95
N VAL A 270 1.36 -14.03 2.28
CA VAL A 270 0.77 -15.30 1.82
C VAL A 270 -0.68 -15.43 2.25
N GLY A 271 -1.00 -15.06 3.50
CA GLY A 271 -2.37 -15.03 4.00
C GLY A 271 -3.28 -14.15 3.17
N GLY A 272 -2.85 -12.93 2.86
CA GLY A 272 -3.59 -12.01 1.99
C GLY A 272 -3.83 -12.57 0.59
N LEU A 273 -2.81 -13.19 0.02
CA LEU A 273 -2.86 -13.76 -1.33
C LEU A 273 -3.85 -14.93 -1.43
N PHE A 274 -3.67 -15.94 -0.58
CA PHE A 274 -4.43 -17.19 -0.69
C PHE A 274 -5.87 -17.04 -0.20
N CYS A 275 -6.16 -16.08 0.68
CA CYS A 275 -7.51 -15.86 1.20
C CYS A 275 -8.34 -14.89 0.34
N LEU A 276 -7.73 -14.11 -0.56
CA LEU A 276 -8.48 -13.24 -1.48
C LEU A 276 -9.57 -13.98 -2.27
N PRO A 277 -9.30 -15.15 -2.91
CA PRO A 277 -10.36 -15.91 -3.60
C PRO A 277 -11.49 -16.38 -2.67
N ILE A 278 -11.19 -16.61 -1.40
CA ILE A 278 -12.20 -17.00 -0.40
C ILE A 278 -13.14 -15.80 -0.16
N TRP A 279 -12.60 -14.60 0.04
CA TRP A 279 -13.40 -13.39 0.22
C TRP A 279 -14.23 -13.02 -1.01
N VAL A 280 -13.69 -13.25 -2.21
CA VAL A 280 -14.45 -13.10 -3.46
C VAL A 280 -15.67 -14.03 -3.44
N ARG A 281 -15.48 -15.32 -3.17
CA ARG A 281 -16.60 -16.30 -3.10
C ARG A 281 -17.62 -15.95 -2.02
N ILE A 282 -17.16 -15.49 -0.85
CA ILE A 282 -18.07 -15.05 0.23
C ILE A 282 -18.91 -13.85 -0.24
N SER A 283 -18.28 -12.87 -0.89
CA SER A 283 -18.98 -11.68 -1.39
C SER A 283 -20.02 -11.99 -2.49
N GLU A 284 -19.75 -13.00 -3.32
CA GLU A 284 -20.67 -13.47 -4.36
C GLU A 284 -21.81 -14.31 -3.78
N SER A 285 -21.53 -15.18 -2.78
CA SER A 285 -22.51 -16.12 -2.24
C SER A 285 -23.44 -15.50 -1.19
N TRP A 286 -22.94 -14.61 -0.32
CA TRP A 286 -23.74 -14.04 0.79
C TRP A 286 -24.29 -12.65 0.50
N ASN A 287 -23.64 -11.86 -0.16
CA ASN A 287 -23.68 -10.45 -0.58
C ASN A 287 -22.53 -9.64 0.08
N LYS A 288 -22.18 -8.52 -0.57
CA LYS A 288 -21.04 -7.68 -0.20
C LYS A 288 -21.13 -7.12 1.23
N HIS A 289 -22.32 -6.75 1.71
CA HIS A 289 -22.52 -6.22 3.07
C HIS A 289 -22.23 -7.27 4.14
N LYS A 290 -22.72 -8.50 3.96
CA LYS A 290 -22.43 -9.60 4.89
C LYS A 290 -20.96 -10.01 4.84
N ALA A 291 -20.33 -9.94 3.67
CA ALA A 291 -18.90 -10.19 3.52
C ALA A 291 -18.06 -9.18 4.32
N VAL A 292 -18.42 -7.88 4.26
CA VAL A 292 -17.76 -6.84 5.09
C VAL A 292 -17.99 -7.10 6.57
N GLN A 293 -19.20 -7.44 6.99
CA GLN A 293 -19.49 -7.78 8.39
C GLN A 293 -18.66 -8.98 8.87
N ALA A 294 -18.53 -10.02 8.04
CA ALA A 294 -17.66 -11.16 8.33
C ALA A 294 -16.19 -10.76 8.43
N ALA A 295 -15.70 -9.91 7.51
CA ALA A 295 -14.33 -9.40 7.57
C ALA A 295 -14.08 -8.56 8.83
N VAL A 296 -15.02 -7.72 9.24
CA VAL A 296 -14.94 -6.95 10.48
C VAL A 296 -14.91 -7.89 11.68
N LEU A 297 -15.78 -8.93 11.74
CA LEU A 297 -15.75 -9.90 12.82
C LEU A 297 -14.42 -10.65 12.91
N VAL A 298 -13.87 -11.08 11.77
CA VAL A 298 -12.52 -11.69 11.74
C VAL A 298 -11.48 -10.67 12.21
N GLY A 299 -11.57 -9.41 11.78
CA GLY A 299 -10.69 -8.32 12.20
C GLY A 299 -10.79 -7.97 13.67
N LEU A 300 -11.94 -8.20 14.33
CA LEU A 300 -12.12 -8.05 15.78
C LEU A 300 -11.50 -9.20 16.56
N VAL A 301 -11.63 -10.43 16.06
CA VAL A 301 -11.19 -11.64 16.77
C VAL A 301 -9.69 -11.89 16.58
N THR A 302 -9.17 -11.64 15.38
CA THR A 302 -7.76 -11.97 15.06
C THR A 302 -6.74 -11.23 15.94
N PRO A 303 -6.87 -9.91 16.20
CA PRO A 303 -5.94 -9.23 17.10
C PRO A 303 -5.93 -9.79 18.54
N LEU A 304 -7.03 -10.38 19.00
CA LEU A 304 -7.09 -11.00 20.33
C LEU A 304 -6.09 -12.16 20.46
N PHE A 305 -5.79 -12.88 19.37
CA PHE A 305 -4.75 -13.90 19.38
C PHE A 305 -3.36 -13.32 19.63
N LEU A 306 -3.10 -12.06 19.22
CA LEU A 306 -1.83 -11.39 19.49
C LEU A 306 -1.60 -11.13 20.99
N LEU A 307 -2.69 -11.02 21.80
CA LEU A 307 -2.56 -10.86 23.25
C LEU A 307 -1.99 -12.10 23.93
N VAL A 308 -2.42 -13.28 23.47
CA VAL A 308 -2.07 -14.58 24.09
C VAL A 308 -0.86 -15.23 23.41
N LEU A 309 -0.28 -14.59 22.40
CA LEU A 309 0.83 -15.14 21.64
C LEU A 309 2.10 -15.21 22.53
N PRO A 310 2.65 -16.41 22.78
CA PRO A 310 3.84 -16.53 23.59
C PRO A 310 5.08 -16.01 22.84
N PRO A 311 6.03 -15.38 23.54
CA PRO A 311 7.30 -14.99 22.93
C PRO A 311 8.07 -16.23 22.45
N ASN A 312 9.01 -16.04 21.52
CA ASN A 312 9.89 -17.07 20.95
C ASN A 312 9.16 -18.22 20.23
N ASN A 313 7.87 -18.08 19.88
CA ASN A 313 7.14 -19.10 19.14
C ASN A 313 6.87 -18.67 17.69
N VAL A 314 7.84 -18.97 16.81
CA VAL A 314 7.81 -18.60 15.38
C VAL A 314 6.60 -19.17 14.65
N VAL A 315 6.24 -20.44 14.92
CA VAL A 315 5.15 -21.13 14.22
C VAL A 315 3.81 -20.50 14.53
N LEU A 316 3.55 -20.24 15.81
CA LEU A 316 2.29 -19.64 16.24
C LEU A 316 2.19 -18.18 15.77
N ALA A 317 3.31 -17.44 15.78
CA ALA A 317 3.40 -16.09 15.22
C ALA A 317 3.07 -16.11 13.72
N ALA A 318 3.72 -16.97 12.94
CA ALA A 318 3.51 -17.08 11.50
C ALA A 318 2.04 -17.43 11.16
N LEU A 319 1.43 -18.38 11.88
CA LEU A 319 0.02 -18.74 11.68
C LEU A 319 -0.94 -17.58 12.05
N THR A 320 -0.65 -16.85 13.12
CA THR A 320 -1.46 -15.68 13.51
C THR A 320 -1.37 -14.59 12.46
N PHE A 321 -0.16 -14.25 12.01
CA PHE A 321 0.02 -13.23 10.97
C PHE A 321 -0.49 -13.66 9.60
N LEU A 322 -0.53 -14.96 9.28
CA LEU A 322 -1.23 -15.47 8.11
C LEU A 322 -2.74 -15.13 8.16
N ILE A 323 -3.38 -15.27 9.33
CA ILE A 323 -4.80 -14.90 9.49
C ILE A 323 -4.97 -13.37 9.43
N VAL A 324 -4.06 -12.58 10.02
CA VAL A 324 -4.06 -11.11 9.90
C VAL A 324 -3.98 -10.70 8.44
N GLY A 325 -3.07 -11.30 7.67
CA GLY A 325 -2.94 -11.06 6.25
C GLY A 325 -4.18 -11.45 5.44
N ALA A 326 -4.80 -12.59 5.78
CA ALA A 326 -6.05 -13.04 5.19
C ALA A 326 -7.16 -11.99 5.34
N ASN A 327 -7.27 -11.37 6.52
CA ASN A 327 -8.25 -10.31 6.76
C ASN A 327 -7.89 -8.99 6.04
N SER A 328 -6.61 -8.65 5.94
CA SER A 328 -6.16 -7.44 5.25
C SER A 328 -6.58 -7.43 3.77
N SER A 329 -6.59 -8.59 3.10
CA SER A 329 -7.06 -8.70 1.71
C SER A 329 -8.56 -8.39 1.55
N ALA A 330 -9.40 -8.74 2.54
CA ALA A 330 -10.80 -8.36 2.56
C ALA A 330 -10.98 -6.86 2.70
N ASN A 331 -10.20 -6.23 3.59
CA ASN A 331 -10.24 -4.79 3.84
C ASN A 331 -9.90 -3.96 2.60
N GLU A 332 -9.06 -4.48 1.73
CA GLU A 332 -8.71 -3.80 0.47
C GLU A 332 -9.70 -4.08 -0.66
N PHE A 333 -10.18 -5.32 -0.78
CA PHE A 333 -11.03 -5.77 -1.88
C PHE A 333 -12.49 -5.32 -1.73
N LEU A 334 -13.10 -5.53 -0.55
CA LEU A 334 -14.54 -5.33 -0.36
C LEU A 334 -15.00 -3.88 -0.57
N PRO A 335 -14.34 -2.84 -0.03
CA PRO A 335 -14.75 -1.45 -0.28
C PRO A 335 -14.69 -1.07 -1.77
N ARG A 336 -13.70 -1.59 -2.52
CA ARG A 336 -13.58 -1.33 -3.96
C ARG A 336 -14.74 -1.94 -4.74
N THR A 337 -15.17 -3.16 -4.39
CA THR A 337 -16.30 -3.82 -5.05
C THR A 337 -17.64 -3.18 -4.69
N MET A 338 -17.80 -2.71 -3.45
CA MET A 338 -18.98 -1.97 -3.03
C MET A 338 -19.05 -0.58 -3.66
N MET A 339 -17.90 0.05 -3.95
CA MET A 339 -17.87 1.33 -4.66
C MET A 339 -18.47 1.22 -6.07
N ALA A 340 -18.28 0.09 -6.76
CA ALA A 340 -18.92 -0.15 -8.04
C ALA A 340 -20.46 -0.09 -7.94
N ASP A 341 -21.04 -0.73 -6.91
CA ASP A 341 -22.50 -0.71 -6.70
C ASP A 341 -23.02 0.70 -6.39
N VAL A 342 -22.25 1.50 -5.63
CA VAL A 342 -22.59 2.91 -5.35
C VAL A 342 -22.53 3.74 -6.63
N CYS A 343 -21.57 3.50 -7.51
CA CYS A 343 -21.49 4.15 -8.81
C CYS A 343 -22.67 3.79 -9.72
N ASP A 344 -23.06 2.52 -9.75
CA ASP A 344 -24.21 2.05 -10.55
C ASP A 344 -25.52 2.66 -10.06
N ALA A 345 -25.71 2.75 -8.74
CA ALA A 345 -26.86 3.40 -8.13
C ALA A 345 -26.91 4.91 -8.43
N ASP A 346 -25.77 5.63 -8.38
CA ASP A 346 -25.68 7.03 -8.78
C ASP A 346 -26.01 7.22 -10.27
N GLN A 347 -25.49 6.35 -11.13
CA GLN A 347 -25.76 6.42 -12.56
C GLN A 347 -27.25 6.21 -12.88
N LEU A 348 -27.93 5.30 -12.19
CA LEU A 348 -29.38 5.09 -12.33
C LEU A 348 -30.20 6.32 -11.88
N GLN A 349 -29.75 7.02 -10.83
CA GLN A 349 -30.46 8.19 -10.31
C GLN A 349 -30.18 9.47 -11.10
N THR A 350 -28.95 9.67 -11.56
CA THR A 350 -28.50 10.95 -12.13
C THR A 350 -28.31 10.90 -13.65
N GLY A 351 -28.26 9.70 -14.24
CA GLY A 351 -27.93 9.49 -15.66
C GLY A 351 -26.46 9.78 -15.99
N SER A 352 -25.62 10.10 -15.01
CA SER A 352 -24.24 10.53 -15.21
C SER A 352 -23.24 9.45 -14.79
N GLN A 353 -22.26 9.14 -15.63
CA GLN A 353 -21.17 8.23 -15.27
C GLN A 353 -20.08 8.99 -14.51
N ARG A 354 -19.98 8.81 -13.18
CA ARG A 354 -19.05 9.50 -12.29
C ARG A 354 -18.06 8.55 -11.59
N MET A 355 -17.86 7.36 -12.16
CA MET A 355 -17.04 6.30 -11.55
C MET A 355 -15.65 6.79 -11.15
N GLY A 356 -14.96 7.55 -12.00
CA GLY A 356 -13.64 8.11 -11.70
C GLY A 356 -13.61 9.00 -10.47
N LEU A 357 -14.66 9.82 -10.26
CA LEU A 357 -14.79 10.67 -9.07
C LEU A 357 -14.95 9.82 -7.80
N TYR A 358 -15.82 8.81 -7.82
CA TYR A 358 -16.09 7.96 -6.67
C TYR A 358 -14.85 7.17 -6.23
N TYR A 359 -14.12 6.58 -7.18
CA TYR A 359 -12.87 5.89 -6.89
C TYR A 359 -11.75 6.83 -6.42
N SER A 360 -11.70 8.07 -6.91
CA SER A 360 -10.73 9.06 -6.41
C SER A 360 -11.01 9.44 -4.96
N LEU A 361 -12.28 9.58 -4.56
CA LEU A 361 -12.66 9.81 -3.16
C LEU A 361 -12.29 8.62 -2.26
N LEU A 362 -12.47 7.40 -2.75
CA LEU A 362 -12.04 6.18 -2.04
C LEU A 362 -10.52 6.19 -1.82
N GLN A 363 -9.75 6.52 -2.84
CA GLN A 363 -8.30 6.61 -2.76
C GLN A 363 -7.83 7.70 -1.79
N ILE A 364 -8.45 8.89 -1.84
CA ILE A 364 -8.14 9.96 -0.90
C ILE A 364 -8.43 9.51 0.55
N SER A 365 -9.58 8.87 0.78
CA SER A 365 -9.92 8.31 2.10
C SER A 365 -8.84 7.34 2.58
N SER A 366 -8.40 6.41 1.74
CA SER A 366 -7.34 5.45 2.08
C SER A 366 -5.98 6.12 2.34
N LYS A 367 -5.61 7.14 1.56
CA LYS A 367 -4.36 7.88 1.74
C LYS A 367 -4.33 8.64 3.07
N VAL A 368 -5.43 9.35 3.40
CA VAL A 368 -5.54 10.09 4.67
C VAL A 368 -5.43 9.15 5.85
N THR A 369 -6.22 8.10 5.85
CA THR A 369 -6.27 7.17 6.99
C THR A 369 -5.05 6.29 7.11
N GLY A 370 -4.38 5.96 5.99
CA GLY A 370 -3.10 5.28 6.02
C GLY A 370 -2.00 6.12 6.71
N GLY A 371 -1.93 7.42 6.40
CA GLY A 371 -1.01 8.35 7.09
C GLY A 371 -1.35 8.52 8.57
N LEU A 372 -2.65 8.65 8.89
CA LEU A 372 -3.12 8.73 10.27
C LEU A 372 -2.83 7.45 11.07
N GLY A 373 -2.94 6.27 10.46
CA GLY A 373 -2.67 5.00 11.11
C GLY A 373 -1.25 4.92 11.66
N ILE A 374 -0.26 5.28 10.84
CA ILE A 374 1.15 5.32 11.25
C ILE A 374 1.37 6.41 12.29
N PHE A 375 0.89 7.64 12.05
CA PHE A 375 1.06 8.76 12.97
C PHE A 375 0.51 8.45 14.36
N ILE A 376 -0.71 7.95 14.45
CA ILE A 376 -1.36 7.62 15.72
C ILE A 376 -0.61 6.46 16.40
N GLY A 377 -0.25 5.40 15.66
CA GLY A 377 0.51 4.28 16.21
C GLY A 377 1.83 4.71 16.85
N PHE A 378 2.59 5.51 16.14
CA PHE A 378 3.88 6.00 16.63
C PHE A 378 3.75 7.05 17.75
N SER A 379 2.71 7.89 17.70
CA SER A 379 2.42 8.84 18.79
C SER A 379 2.08 8.12 20.10
N PHE A 380 1.31 7.05 20.03
CA PHE A 380 1.00 6.25 21.22
C PHE A 380 2.21 5.46 21.73
N LEU A 381 3.08 4.95 20.85
CA LEU A 381 4.34 4.35 21.27
C LEU A 381 5.16 5.31 22.13
N ALA A 382 5.36 6.54 21.61
CA ALA A 382 6.09 7.58 22.32
C ALA A 382 5.40 7.97 23.64
N TYR A 383 4.07 8.13 23.63
CA TYR A 383 3.29 8.46 24.83
C TYR A 383 3.39 7.41 25.92
N PHE A 384 3.46 6.13 25.55
CA PHE A 384 3.62 5.03 26.50
C PHE A 384 5.07 4.81 26.97
N GLY A 385 6.01 5.66 26.50
CA GLY A 385 7.41 5.60 26.91
C GLY A 385 8.18 4.44 26.30
N PHE A 386 7.68 3.90 25.17
CA PHE A 386 8.45 2.93 24.40
C PHE A 386 9.49 3.68 23.56
N ASP A 387 10.75 3.35 23.77
CA ASP A 387 11.88 3.90 23.04
C ASP A 387 12.62 2.75 22.32
N PRO A 388 12.51 2.67 20.98
CA PRO A 388 13.20 1.62 20.23
C PRO A 388 14.71 1.57 20.49
N SER A 389 15.35 2.73 20.74
CA SER A 389 16.80 2.81 20.97
C SER A 389 17.28 2.11 22.24
N LEU A 390 16.36 1.85 23.18
CA LEU A 390 16.67 1.11 24.40
C LEU A 390 16.70 -0.41 24.18
N GLY A 391 16.25 -0.91 23.03
CA GLY A 391 16.23 -2.35 22.75
C GLY A 391 15.55 -3.14 23.87
N ASP A 392 16.23 -4.16 24.38
CA ASP A 392 15.75 -5.01 25.49
C ASP A 392 15.69 -4.27 26.84
N ALA A 393 16.26 -3.08 26.95
CA ALA A 393 16.20 -2.25 28.16
C ALA A 393 14.89 -1.45 28.29
N ASN A 394 13.97 -1.58 27.34
CA ASN A 394 12.65 -0.98 27.43
C ASN A 394 11.91 -1.46 28.70
N PRO A 395 11.18 -0.57 29.39
CA PRO A 395 10.35 -0.97 30.52
C PRO A 395 9.34 -2.04 30.09
N LYS A 396 9.20 -3.10 30.90
CA LYS A 396 8.25 -4.18 30.62
C LYS A 396 6.82 -3.67 30.41
N ASP A 397 6.44 -2.65 31.16
CA ASP A 397 5.14 -1.98 31.01
C ASP A 397 4.96 -1.33 29.64
N ALA A 398 6.03 -0.77 29.04
CA ALA A 398 5.97 -0.17 27.71
C ALA A 398 5.78 -1.25 26.63
N VAL A 399 6.45 -2.40 26.78
CA VAL A 399 6.29 -3.54 25.85
C VAL A 399 4.88 -4.17 25.98
N GLU A 400 4.33 -4.28 27.20
CA GLU A 400 2.95 -4.73 27.39
C GLU A 400 1.94 -3.74 26.77
N ARG A 401 2.18 -2.45 26.92
CA ARG A 401 1.35 -1.41 26.29
C ARG A 401 1.44 -1.47 24.76
N LEU A 402 2.61 -1.76 24.18
CA LEU A 402 2.73 -2.04 22.74
C LEU A 402 1.85 -3.22 22.32
N ARG A 403 1.84 -4.31 23.11
CA ARG A 403 0.96 -5.47 22.88
C ARG A 403 -0.51 -5.09 22.91
N LEU A 404 -0.92 -4.31 23.90
CA LEU A 404 -2.30 -3.82 24.01
C LEU A 404 -2.67 -2.87 22.88
N LEU A 405 -1.75 -1.99 22.49
CA LEU A 405 -1.93 -0.99 21.45
C LEU A 405 -2.26 -1.63 20.09
N ILE A 406 -1.46 -2.61 19.67
CA ILE A 406 -1.65 -3.29 18.38
C ILE A 406 -2.95 -4.10 18.30
N VAL A 407 -3.55 -4.40 19.46
CA VAL A 407 -4.80 -5.15 19.55
C VAL A 407 -6.00 -4.22 19.66
N ILE A 408 -5.97 -3.24 20.57
CA ILE A 408 -7.16 -2.46 20.93
C ILE A 408 -7.49 -1.39 19.88
N LEU A 409 -6.48 -0.72 19.32
CA LEU A 409 -6.71 0.41 18.42
C LEU A 409 -7.23 0.01 17.02
N PRO A 410 -6.87 -1.16 16.45
CA PRO A 410 -7.44 -1.63 15.19
C PRO A 410 -8.89 -2.13 15.30
N ILE A 411 -9.37 -2.40 16.51
CA ILE A 411 -10.74 -2.84 16.81
C ILE A 411 -11.70 -1.65 16.80
#